data_bca201074f1c65af3a9cc610e0dafa9f
#
_entry.id   bca201074f1c65af3a9cc610e0dafa9f
#
_cell.length_a   1.000
_cell.length_b   1.000
_cell.length_c   1.000
_cell.angle_alpha   90.00
_cell.angle_beta   90.00
_cell.angle_gamma   90.00
#
_symmetry.space_group_name_H-M   'P 1'
#
loop_
_entity.id
_entity.type
_entity.pdbx_description
1 polymer ?
#
loop_
_entity_poly.entity_id
_entity_poly.type
_entity_poly.pdbx_seq_one_letter_code
_entity_poly.pdbx_strand_id
1 'polypeptide(L)'
;MKTAFFAKVVSFSDDGDATVLAFADEPMEPANYVILDLANEPDEQELRLGLDGVHIDAGPLRVDGYDMVQDIRESDAGIVISLTPDAARHAGTDRDIEIELGNRIVDGISIGEAVQRFRDRLSSTGGTRARDVDSD
;
A
#
# COMPACT_ATOMS: atom_id res chain seq x y z
N MET A 1 9.43 15.62 7.34
CA MET A 1 10.15 14.89 6.31
C MET A 1 9.28 13.80 5.74
N LYS A 2 9.02 13.84 4.47
CA LYS A 2 8.07 12.92 3.86
C LYS A 2 8.72 11.82 3.05
N THR A 3 9.88 12.08 2.46
CA THR A 3 10.53 11.12 1.59
C THR A 3 11.09 9.97 2.38
N ALA A 4 10.74 8.78 2.00
CA ALA A 4 11.22 7.58 2.67
C ALA A 4 12.50 7.06 2.02
N PHE A 5 12.50 6.88 0.69
CA PHE A 5 13.66 6.33 0.01
C PHE A 5 13.46 6.35 -1.50
N PHE A 6 14.54 6.02 -2.21
CA PHE A 6 14.53 5.83 -3.66
C PHE A 6 14.41 4.33 -3.93
N ALA A 7 13.35 3.93 -4.63
CA ALA A 7 13.12 2.51 -4.91
C ALA A 7 13.79 2.11 -6.22
N LYS A 8 14.75 1.19 -6.13
CA LYS A 8 15.35 0.57 -7.31
C LYS A 8 14.51 -0.59 -7.81
N VAL A 9 13.76 -1.21 -6.91
CA VAL A 9 12.94 -2.37 -7.23
C VAL A 9 11.49 -2.04 -6.94
N VAL A 10 10.65 -2.27 -7.94
CA VAL A 10 9.21 -2.13 -7.80
C VAL A 10 8.58 -3.38 -8.39
N SER A 11 7.64 -3.97 -7.69
CA SER A 11 6.92 -5.11 -8.23
C SER A 11 5.43 -4.97 -7.99
N PHE A 12 4.67 -5.52 -8.90
CA PHE A 12 3.21 -5.53 -8.83
C PHE A 12 2.72 -6.90 -9.27
N SER A 13 1.83 -7.48 -8.49
CA SER A 13 1.17 -8.72 -8.89
C SER A 13 -0.30 -8.66 -8.51
N ASP A 14 -1.10 -9.29 -9.35
CA ASP A 14 -2.54 -9.45 -9.12
C ASP A 14 -2.89 -10.82 -9.67
N ASP A 15 -2.84 -11.82 -8.80
CA ASP A 15 -2.98 -13.22 -9.22
C ASP A 15 -4.38 -13.79 -8.97
N GLY A 16 -5.32 -12.94 -8.63
CA GLY A 16 -6.69 -13.36 -8.34
C GLY A 16 -6.95 -13.54 -6.85
N ASP A 17 -5.95 -13.93 -6.09
CA ASP A 17 -6.08 -14.10 -4.64
C ASP A 17 -5.68 -12.83 -3.90
N ALA A 18 -4.63 -12.17 -4.38
CA ALA A 18 -4.12 -10.97 -3.72
C ALA A 18 -3.56 -10.01 -4.76
N THR A 19 -3.62 -8.72 -4.42
CA THR A 19 -2.98 -7.66 -5.18
C THR A 19 -1.85 -7.11 -4.32
N VAL A 20 -0.62 -7.17 -4.83
CA VAL A 20 0.57 -6.78 -4.07
C VAL A 20 1.33 -5.74 -4.85
N LEU A 21 1.72 -4.66 -4.16
CA LEU A 21 2.56 -3.61 -4.73
C LEU A 21 3.70 -3.38 -3.75
N ALA A 22 4.93 -3.55 -4.22
CA ALA A 22 6.10 -3.50 -3.36
C ALA A 22 7.18 -2.61 -3.92
N PHE A 23 7.90 -1.96 -3.02
CA PHE A 23 8.99 -1.03 -3.34
C PHE A 23 10.16 -1.35 -2.43
N ALA A 24 11.38 -1.35 -2.98
CA ALA A 24 12.58 -1.60 -2.19
C ALA A 24 13.75 -0.81 -2.76
N ASP A 25 14.68 -0.41 -1.89
CA ASP A 25 15.87 0.31 -2.34
C ASP A 25 16.93 -0.62 -2.94
N GLU A 26 16.88 -1.90 -2.60
CA GLU A 26 17.81 -2.89 -3.12
C GLU A 26 17.06 -4.20 -3.38
N PRO A 27 17.49 -5.00 -4.39
CA PRO A 27 16.80 -6.25 -4.68
C PRO A 27 17.00 -7.33 -3.64
N MET A 28 18.12 -7.29 -2.91
CA MET A 28 18.41 -8.27 -1.86
C MET A 28 18.76 -7.53 -0.58
N GLU A 29 18.20 -7.99 0.52
CA GLU A 29 18.44 -7.40 1.84
C GLU A 29 18.25 -5.88 1.83
N PRO A 30 17.07 -5.40 1.42
CA PRO A 30 16.85 -3.96 1.37
C PRO A 30 16.88 -3.34 2.75
N ALA A 31 17.50 -2.16 2.86
CA ALA A 31 17.46 -1.39 4.08
C ALA A 31 16.11 -0.69 4.24
N ASN A 32 15.50 -0.31 3.11
CA ASN A 32 14.20 0.35 3.10
C ASN A 32 13.27 -0.37 2.14
N TYR A 33 12.05 -0.64 2.59
CA TYR A 33 11.05 -1.26 1.74
C TYR A 33 9.65 -0.91 2.22
N VAL A 34 8.70 -0.98 1.30
CA VAL A 34 7.28 -0.88 1.61
C VAL A 34 6.56 -1.95 0.79
N ILE A 35 5.78 -2.76 1.44
CA ILE A 35 4.98 -3.80 0.81
C ILE A 35 3.52 -3.55 1.14
N LEU A 36 2.69 -3.39 0.11
CA LEU A 36 1.25 -3.25 0.24
C LEU A 36 0.60 -4.52 -0.28
N ASP A 37 -0.24 -5.14 0.52
CA ASP A 37 -0.85 -6.42 0.23
C ASP A 37 -2.33 -6.35 0.53
N LEU A 38 -3.15 -6.72 -0.43
CA LEU A 38 -4.59 -6.65 -0.31
C LEU A 38 -5.21 -7.95 -0.83
N ALA A 39 -5.89 -8.68 0.04
CA ALA A 39 -6.62 -9.88 -0.37
C ALA A 39 -7.79 -9.46 -1.25
N ASN A 40 -7.90 -10.05 -2.44
CA ASN A 40 -8.95 -9.69 -3.39
C ASN A 40 -10.32 -10.18 -2.95
N GLU A 41 -10.37 -11.36 -2.33
CA GLU A 41 -11.62 -11.96 -1.85
C GLU A 41 -11.41 -12.49 -0.44
N PRO A 42 -11.45 -11.61 0.57
CA PRO A 42 -11.27 -12.04 1.95
C PRO A 42 -12.42 -12.97 2.37
N ASP A 43 -12.08 -14.03 3.10
CA ASP A 43 -13.09 -14.96 3.59
C ASP A 43 -13.82 -14.35 4.80
N GLU A 44 -14.82 -15.08 5.28
CA GLU A 44 -15.67 -14.60 6.36
C GLU A 44 -14.87 -14.36 7.65
N GLN A 45 -13.92 -15.23 7.93
CA GLN A 45 -13.10 -15.10 9.13
C GLN A 45 -12.22 -13.85 9.03
N GLU A 46 -11.63 -13.59 7.87
CA GLU A 46 -10.81 -12.40 7.65
C GLU A 46 -11.65 -11.13 7.83
N LEU A 47 -12.87 -11.13 7.32
CA LEU A 47 -13.76 -10.00 7.49
C LEU A 47 -14.05 -9.74 8.96
N ARG A 48 -14.33 -10.78 9.72
CA ARG A 48 -14.64 -10.65 11.15
C ARG A 48 -13.45 -10.12 11.95
N LEU A 49 -12.24 -10.52 11.57
CA LEU A 49 -11.03 -10.12 12.28
C LEU A 49 -10.49 -8.78 11.80
N GLY A 50 -11.13 -8.14 10.82
CA GLY A 50 -10.65 -6.88 10.28
C GLY A 50 -9.44 -7.00 9.40
N LEU A 51 -9.19 -8.17 8.81
CA LEU A 51 -8.04 -8.44 7.98
C LEU A 51 -8.36 -8.29 6.49
N ASP A 52 -9.47 -7.66 6.17
CA ASP A 52 -9.93 -7.49 4.80
C ASP A 52 -9.43 -6.21 4.13
N GLY A 53 -8.78 -5.33 4.88
CA GLY A 53 -8.20 -4.11 4.33
C GLY A 53 -6.78 -4.34 3.82
N VAL A 54 -6.15 -3.25 3.39
CA VAL A 54 -4.78 -3.34 2.92
C VAL A 54 -3.82 -3.54 4.09
N HIS A 55 -2.90 -4.47 3.92
CA HIS A 55 -1.79 -4.67 4.85
C HIS A 55 -0.59 -3.91 4.33
N ILE A 56 0.06 -3.15 5.20
CA ILE A 56 1.30 -2.46 4.89
C ILE A 56 2.41 -2.96 5.79
N ASP A 57 3.59 -3.18 5.20
CA ASP A 57 4.81 -3.47 5.93
C ASP A 57 5.88 -2.53 5.42
N ALA A 58 6.24 -1.55 6.23
CA ALA A 58 7.27 -0.56 5.89
C ALA A 58 8.35 -0.62 6.98
N GLY A 59 9.33 -1.49 6.78
CA GLY A 59 10.29 -1.88 7.79
C GLY A 59 10.89 -0.76 8.64
N PRO A 60 11.71 0.13 8.07
CA PRO A 60 12.36 1.15 8.91
C PRO A 60 11.39 2.18 9.49
N LEU A 61 10.23 2.34 8.90
CA LEU A 61 9.23 3.30 9.36
C LEU A 61 8.35 2.73 10.47
N ARG A 62 8.49 1.44 10.75
CA ARG A 62 7.71 0.75 11.79
C ARG A 62 6.22 0.80 11.56
N VAL A 63 5.81 0.86 10.31
CA VAL A 63 4.40 0.77 9.94
C VAL A 63 4.16 -0.65 9.48
N ASP A 64 3.32 -1.38 10.21
CA ASP A 64 3.05 -2.78 9.93
C ASP A 64 1.67 -3.13 10.46
N GLY A 65 0.75 -3.42 9.57
CA GLY A 65 -0.59 -3.80 9.98
C GLY A 65 -1.65 -3.49 8.93
N TYR A 66 -2.90 -3.64 9.34
CA TYR A 66 -4.07 -3.42 8.49
C TYR A 66 -4.69 -2.06 8.78
N ASP A 67 -5.41 -1.53 7.79
CA ASP A 67 -6.19 -0.30 7.92
C ASP A 67 -5.35 0.93 8.29
N MET A 68 -4.10 0.91 7.89
CA MET A 68 -3.18 2.02 8.14
C MET A 68 -2.99 2.93 6.93
N VAL A 69 -3.40 2.48 5.75
CA VAL A 69 -3.25 3.23 4.50
C VAL A 69 -4.57 3.90 4.14
N GLN A 70 -4.53 5.21 3.97
CA GLN A 70 -5.69 5.97 3.58
C GLN A 70 -5.78 6.12 2.07
N ASP A 71 -4.64 6.30 1.40
CA ASP A 71 -4.61 6.49 -0.04
C ASP A 71 -3.23 6.15 -0.58
N ILE A 72 -3.16 5.87 -1.87
CA ILE A 72 -1.93 5.74 -2.62
C ILE A 72 -2.12 6.45 -3.95
N ARG A 73 -1.12 7.21 -4.39
CA ARG A 73 -1.21 7.96 -5.65
C ARG A 73 0.16 8.13 -6.28
N GLU A 74 0.15 8.32 -7.58
CA GLU A 74 1.36 8.66 -8.32
C GLU A 74 1.67 10.15 -8.13
N SER A 75 2.95 10.48 -8.06
CA SER A 75 3.42 11.85 -7.98
C SER A 75 4.50 12.09 -9.02
N ASP A 76 4.98 13.32 -9.12
CA ASP A 76 6.04 13.65 -10.07
C ASP A 76 7.31 12.84 -9.83
N ALA A 77 7.67 12.63 -8.57
CA ALA A 77 8.88 11.90 -8.22
C ALA A 77 8.66 10.39 -8.18
N GLY A 78 7.45 9.93 -7.95
CA GLY A 78 7.18 8.51 -7.83
C GLY A 78 5.80 8.22 -7.28
N ILE A 79 5.75 7.77 -6.02
CA ILE A 79 4.53 7.33 -5.36
C ILE A 79 4.41 8.02 -4.01
N VAL A 80 3.20 8.37 -3.62
CA VAL A 80 2.90 8.84 -2.27
C VAL A 80 1.89 7.89 -1.65
N ILE A 81 2.22 7.37 -0.49
CA ILE A 81 1.32 6.55 0.31
C ILE A 81 0.92 7.39 1.51
N SER A 82 -0.37 7.67 1.64
CA SER A 82 -0.89 8.45 2.76
C SER A 82 -1.42 7.51 3.82
N LEU A 83 -0.90 7.66 5.03
CA LEU A 83 -1.33 6.88 6.18
C LEU A 83 -2.51 7.56 6.86
N THR A 84 -3.28 6.78 7.60
CA THR A 84 -4.29 7.37 8.47
C THR A 84 -3.59 8.19 9.56
N PRO A 85 -4.25 9.21 10.13
CA PRO A 85 -3.63 10.00 11.21
C PRO A 85 -3.19 9.15 12.40
N ASP A 86 -3.99 8.15 12.76
CA ASP A 86 -3.66 7.27 13.87
C ASP A 86 -2.43 6.42 13.58
N ALA A 87 -2.32 5.88 12.38
CA ALA A 87 -1.16 5.08 11.99
C ALA A 87 0.12 5.92 12.02
N ALA A 88 0.07 7.12 11.46
CA ALA A 88 1.23 8.01 11.43
C ALA A 88 1.66 8.40 12.84
N ARG A 89 0.72 8.72 13.70
CA ARG A 89 1.02 9.09 15.08
C ARG A 89 1.61 7.93 15.85
N HIS A 90 1.04 6.75 15.68
CA HIS A 90 1.52 5.54 16.37
C HIS A 90 2.94 5.17 15.94
N ALA A 91 3.24 5.30 14.67
CA ALA A 91 4.57 4.99 14.14
C ALA A 91 5.58 6.13 14.37
N GLY A 92 5.09 7.33 14.72
CA GLY A 92 5.97 8.48 14.90
C GLY A 92 6.51 9.01 13.58
N THR A 93 5.73 8.94 12.51
CA THR A 93 6.16 9.38 11.19
C THR A 93 5.15 10.36 10.60
N ASP A 94 5.50 10.96 9.46
CA ASP A 94 4.58 11.80 8.71
C ASP A 94 3.48 10.95 8.09
N ARG A 95 2.36 11.59 7.77
CA ARG A 95 1.25 10.89 7.13
C ARG A 95 1.60 10.41 5.73
N ASP A 96 2.45 11.15 5.02
CA ASP A 96 2.79 10.83 3.65
C ASP A 96 4.16 10.18 3.57
N ILE A 97 4.21 9.01 2.96
CA ILE A 97 5.45 8.32 2.64
C ILE A 97 5.69 8.55 1.16
N GLU A 98 6.77 9.25 0.80
CA GLU A 98 7.11 9.52 -0.58
C GLU A 98 8.23 8.61 -1.02
N ILE A 99 7.98 7.83 -2.07
CA ILE A 99 8.94 6.88 -2.62
C ILE A 99 9.31 7.38 -4.02
N GLU A 100 10.57 7.71 -4.21
CA GLU A 100 11.06 8.13 -5.52
C GLU A 100 11.31 6.91 -6.40
N LEU A 101 10.99 7.02 -7.68
CA LEU A 101 11.15 5.91 -8.62
C LEU A 101 12.06 6.30 -9.75
N GLY A 102 13.03 5.44 -10.04
CA GLY A 102 13.87 5.61 -11.23
C GLY A 102 13.22 5.07 -12.48
N ASN A 103 12.40 4.04 -12.35
CA ASN A 103 11.73 3.40 -13.46
C ASN A 103 10.23 3.38 -13.19
N ARG A 104 9.45 3.81 -14.20
CA ARG A 104 8.00 3.87 -14.07
C ARG A 104 7.27 2.74 -14.78
N ILE A 105 8.01 1.74 -15.21
CA ILE A 105 7.43 0.53 -15.78
C ILE A 105 7.64 -0.59 -14.76
N VAL A 106 6.57 -1.26 -14.39
CA VAL A 106 6.55 -2.28 -13.37
C VAL A 106 5.91 -3.54 -13.96
N ASP A 107 6.71 -4.59 -14.12
CA ASP A 107 6.19 -5.87 -14.62
C ASP A 107 5.34 -5.71 -15.89
N GLY A 108 5.80 -4.85 -16.79
CA GLY A 108 5.18 -4.66 -18.10
C GLY A 108 4.09 -3.62 -18.17
N ILE A 109 3.72 -2.98 -17.04
CA ILE A 109 2.72 -1.92 -17.04
C ILE A 109 3.32 -0.66 -16.43
N SER A 110 2.68 0.48 -16.66
CA SER A 110 3.15 1.72 -16.06
C SER A 110 2.84 1.72 -14.56
N ILE A 111 3.65 2.46 -13.79
CA ILE A 111 3.39 2.58 -12.36
C ILE A 111 2.02 3.22 -12.11
N GLY A 112 1.60 4.14 -12.96
CA GLY A 112 0.28 4.75 -12.83
C GLY A 112 -0.83 3.72 -12.94
N GLU A 113 -0.68 2.78 -13.87
CA GLU A 113 -1.67 1.71 -14.03
C GLU A 113 -1.64 0.76 -12.82
N ALA A 114 -0.47 0.42 -12.32
CA ALA A 114 -0.34 -0.45 -11.15
C ALA A 114 -1.01 0.19 -9.93
N VAL A 115 -0.75 1.48 -9.71
CA VAL A 115 -1.36 2.23 -8.62
C VAL A 115 -2.88 2.27 -8.77
N GLN A 116 -3.37 2.52 -9.99
CA GLN A 116 -4.81 2.57 -10.23
C GLN A 116 -5.47 1.23 -9.96
N ARG A 117 -4.86 0.14 -10.39
CA ARG A 117 -5.38 -1.20 -10.13
C ARG A 117 -5.45 -1.48 -8.63
N PHE A 118 -4.40 -1.08 -7.91
CA PHE A 118 -4.38 -1.26 -6.45
C PHE A 118 -5.49 -0.43 -5.79
N ARG A 119 -5.66 0.81 -6.22
CA ARG A 119 -6.72 1.69 -5.69
C ARG A 119 -8.10 1.14 -5.98
N ASP A 120 -8.30 0.56 -7.16
CA ASP A 120 -9.57 -0.03 -7.52
C ASP A 120 -9.92 -1.20 -6.59
N ARG A 121 -8.94 -2.04 -6.29
CA ARG A 121 -9.14 -3.14 -5.34
C ARG A 121 -9.40 -2.63 -3.93
N LEU A 122 -8.61 -1.65 -3.51
CA LEU A 122 -8.77 -1.05 -2.19
C LEU A 122 -10.16 -0.43 -2.04
N SER A 123 -10.61 0.29 -3.04
CA SER A 123 -11.92 0.92 -3.05
C SER A 123 -13.04 -0.11 -2.99
N SER A 124 -12.90 -1.18 -3.78
CA SER A 124 -13.89 -2.25 -3.83
C SER A 124 -14.04 -2.95 -2.49
N THR A 125 -12.91 -3.27 -1.83
CA THR A 125 -12.92 -4.00 -0.56
C THR A 125 -13.23 -3.07 0.62
N GLY A 126 -12.43 -2.02 0.74
CA GLY A 126 -12.58 -1.07 1.85
C GLY A 126 -13.86 -0.28 1.78
N GLY A 127 -14.26 0.11 0.58
CA GLY A 127 -15.49 0.86 0.38
C GLY A 127 -16.72 0.06 0.76
N THR A 128 -16.73 -1.23 0.46
CA THR A 128 -17.83 -2.10 0.84
C THR A 128 -17.96 -2.18 2.36
N ARG A 129 -16.84 -2.37 3.03
CA ARG A 129 -16.86 -2.42 4.49
C ARG A 129 -17.31 -1.09 5.08
N ALA A 130 -16.84 0.00 4.53
CA ALA A 130 -17.23 1.32 5.00
C ALA A 130 -18.72 1.55 4.79
N ARG A 131 -19.28 1.10 3.68
CA ARG A 131 -20.71 1.21 3.45
C ARG A 131 -21.52 0.41 4.45
N ASP A 132 -21.03 -0.77 4.78
CA ASP A 132 -21.71 -1.61 5.76
C ASP A 132 -21.79 -0.91 7.12
N VAL A 133 -20.72 -0.25 7.49
CA VAL A 133 -20.71 0.55 8.72
C VAL A 133 -21.67 1.73 8.61
N ASP A 134 -21.63 2.40 7.47
CA ASP A 134 -22.45 3.60 7.27
C ASP A 134 -23.93 3.29 7.23
N SER A 135 -24.31 2.12 6.79
CA SER A 135 -25.71 1.74 6.68
C SER A 135 -26.35 1.46 8.05
N ASP A 136 -25.53 1.35 9.04
CA ASP A 136 -26.02 1.11 10.39
C ASP A 136 -26.35 2.43 11.09
#